data_7de266f671b91a5958a0524cf24795f5
#
_entry.id   7de266f671b91a5958a0524cf24795f5
#
_cell.length_a   1.000
_cell.length_b   1.000
_cell.length_c   1.000
_cell.angle_alpha   90.00
_cell.angle_beta   90.00
_cell.angle_gamma   90.00
#
_symmetry.space_group_name_H-M   'P 1'
#
loop_
_entity.id
_entity.type
_entity.pdbx_description
1 polymer ?
#
loop_
_entity_poly.entity_id
_entity_poly.type
_entity_poly.pdbx_seq_one_letter_code
_entity_poly.pdbx_strand_id
1 'polypeptide(L)'
;MAYVKMKIGEFYGQKIYQILISQGYCMKEAQKLCDNGRIIDNFGSVLKKNSIANGDIFLIDYRCEPKGLKPIFECKEFGVFDKPSGVLTHPNGRHCSYSLCDEIWSLWDKKACVAHRLDRETSGVILVSKSQKTAIELKKMFENREIFKSYLAIVSGKIDANKFDKFRAENYTDFVGKFGFLDSLDWLVIDKAMDITNDYDDIKTRMRICESGKRAVTLFRLINYEAKSDTSLIECVPLTGRQHQIRLHMFYVKHKILGDPIYGLERGDIERILDGKMSENERTQKSGANRLMLHSNRLKFNYNGTEFDISSKMKFGLSPFAQMD
;
A
#
# COMPACT_ATOMS: atom_id res chain seq x y z
N MET A 1 -19.97 -4.63 7.73
CA MET A 1 -19.20 -5.36 6.68
C MET A 1 -19.40 -4.61 5.38
N ALA A 2 -18.31 -4.23 4.72
CA ALA A 2 -18.37 -3.44 3.47
C ALA A 2 -18.92 -4.22 2.26
N TYR A 3 -19.06 -5.54 2.37
CA TYR A 3 -19.70 -6.36 1.34
C TYR A 3 -21.11 -6.71 1.75
N VAL A 4 -22.07 -6.29 0.94
CA VAL A 4 -23.50 -6.49 1.16
C VAL A 4 -24.07 -7.48 0.13
N LYS A 5 -25.00 -8.31 0.57
CA LYS A 5 -25.76 -9.23 -0.27
C LYS A 5 -26.95 -8.46 -0.85
N MET A 6 -26.97 -8.27 -2.17
CA MET A 6 -28.02 -7.55 -2.90
C MET A 6 -28.76 -8.56 -3.78
N LYS A 7 -30.09 -8.63 -3.69
CA LYS A 7 -30.91 -9.46 -4.57
C LYS A 7 -30.92 -8.85 -5.98
N ILE A 8 -30.49 -9.63 -6.99
CA ILE A 8 -30.56 -9.25 -8.41
C ILE A 8 -31.98 -9.54 -8.94
N GLY A 9 -32.54 -10.68 -8.54
CA GLY A 9 -33.84 -11.11 -8.96
C GLY A 9 -34.05 -12.62 -8.73
N GLU A 10 -35.18 -13.10 -9.18
CA GLU A 10 -35.51 -14.52 -9.18
C GLU A 10 -35.50 -15.00 -10.63
N PHE A 11 -34.75 -16.06 -10.93
CA PHE A 11 -34.53 -16.53 -12.29
C PHE A 11 -34.52 -18.07 -12.34
N TYR A 12 -35.03 -18.62 -13.44
CA TYR A 12 -35.13 -20.06 -13.68
C TYR A 12 -34.65 -20.41 -15.09
N GLY A 13 -33.80 -21.45 -15.22
CA GLY A 13 -33.39 -22.00 -16.51
C GLY A 13 -32.42 -21.14 -17.32
N GLN A 14 -32.03 -19.95 -16.83
CA GLN A 14 -31.10 -19.04 -17.50
C GLN A 14 -29.71 -19.21 -16.97
N LYS A 15 -28.69 -19.00 -17.83
CA LYS A 15 -27.29 -18.97 -17.41
C LYS A 15 -26.96 -17.66 -16.69
N ILE A 16 -26.14 -17.72 -15.65
CA ILE A 16 -25.80 -16.55 -14.82
C ILE A 16 -25.23 -15.39 -15.65
N TYR A 17 -24.37 -15.65 -16.66
CA TYR A 17 -23.86 -14.57 -17.49
C TYR A 17 -24.96 -13.86 -18.30
N GLN A 18 -26.00 -14.57 -18.73
CA GLN A 18 -27.14 -13.98 -19.48
C GLN A 18 -27.95 -13.05 -18.57
N ILE A 19 -28.17 -13.46 -17.33
CA ILE A 19 -28.82 -12.64 -16.31
C ILE A 19 -28.00 -11.35 -16.07
N LEU A 20 -26.69 -11.47 -15.86
CA LEU A 20 -25.84 -10.31 -15.61
C LEU A 20 -25.81 -9.34 -16.81
N ILE A 21 -25.79 -9.84 -18.04
CA ILE A 21 -25.88 -9.01 -19.25
C ILE A 21 -27.22 -8.27 -19.31
N SER A 22 -28.32 -8.93 -18.97
CA SER A 22 -29.64 -8.24 -18.91
C SER A 22 -29.72 -7.18 -17.82
N GLN A 23 -28.87 -7.25 -16.81
CA GLN A 23 -28.71 -6.23 -15.77
C GLN A 23 -27.68 -5.12 -16.15
N GLY A 24 -27.20 -5.10 -17.40
CA GLY A 24 -26.33 -4.05 -17.92
C GLY A 24 -24.82 -4.30 -17.78
N TYR A 25 -24.38 -5.46 -17.27
CA TYR A 25 -22.95 -5.81 -17.22
C TYR A 25 -22.44 -6.25 -18.59
N CYS A 26 -21.23 -5.84 -18.98
CA CYS A 26 -20.58 -6.46 -20.13
C CYS A 26 -20.08 -7.87 -19.82
N MET A 27 -19.78 -8.67 -20.88
CA MET A 27 -19.34 -10.08 -20.71
C MET A 27 -18.11 -10.22 -19.81
N LYS A 28 -17.15 -9.28 -19.92
CA LYS A 28 -15.90 -9.27 -19.11
C LYS A 28 -16.19 -9.02 -17.62
N GLU A 29 -17.14 -8.13 -17.34
CA GLU A 29 -17.56 -7.84 -15.96
C GLU A 29 -18.32 -9.02 -15.36
N ALA A 30 -19.27 -9.59 -16.11
CA ALA A 30 -20.02 -10.77 -15.70
C ALA A 30 -19.08 -11.95 -15.37
N GLN A 31 -18.07 -12.20 -16.24
CA GLN A 31 -17.05 -13.21 -16.00
C GLN A 31 -16.30 -12.93 -14.69
N LYS A 32 -15.81 -11.71 -14.51
CA LYS A 32 -15.05 -11.29 -13.32
C LYS A 32 -15.85 -11.42 -12.03
N LEU A 33 -17.15 -11.09 -12.05
CA LEU A 33 -18.04 -11.26 -10.89
C LEU A 33 -18.17 -12.72 -10.51
N CYS A 34 -18.37 -13.61 -11.48
CA CYS A 34 -18.47 -15.05 -11.24
C CYS A 34 -17.15 -15.66 -10.75
N ASP A 35 -16.02 -15.31 -11.38
CA ASP A 35 -14.69 -15.82 -11.02
C ASP A 35 -14.27 -15.39 -9.60
N ASN A 36 -14.68 -14.20 -9.18
CA ASN A 36 -14.45 -13.69 -7.83
C ASN A 36 -15.45 -14.20 -6.79
N GLY A 37 -16.37 -15.11 -7.15
CA GLY A 37 -17.38 -15.66 -6.25
C GLY A 37 -18.36 -14.61 -5.73
N ARG A 38 -18.66 -13.57 -6.54
CA ARG A 38 -19.56 -12.47 -6.16
C ARG A 38 -21.02 -12.78 -6.43
N ILE A 39 -21.31 -13.81 -7.20
CA ILE A 39 -22.70 -14.24 -7.50
C ILE A 39 -22.99 -15.48 -6.70
N ILE A 40 -24.07 -15.44 -5.92
CA ILE A 40 -24.48 -16.53 -5.05
C ILE A 40 -26.00 -16.78 -5.17
N ASP A 41 -26.42 -17.98 -4.82
CA ASP A 41 -27.83 -18.34 -4.65
C ASP A 41 -28.35 -17.94 -3.25
N ASN A 42 -29.61 -18.30 -2.96
CA ASN A 42 -30.23 -18.07 -1.67
C ASN A 42 -29.60 -18.89 -0.52
N PHE A 43 -28.92 -20.01 -0.83
CA PHE A 43 -28.21 -20.86 0.13
C PHE A 43 -26.77 -20.40 0.36
N GLY A 44 -26.28 -19.37 -0.38
CA GLY A 44 -24.92 -18.86 -0.29
C GLY A 44 -23.90 -19.61 -1.17
N SER A 45 -24.36 -20.53 -2.04
CA SER A 45 -23.51 -21.26 -2.96
C SER A 45 -23.03 -20.34 -4.09
N VAL A 46 -21.70 -20.36 -4.38
CA VAL A 46 -21.12 -19.53 -5.44
C VAL A 46 -21.54 -20.05 -6.82
N LEU A 47 -22.08 -19.18 -7.63
CA LEU A 47 -22.51 -19.47 -8.99
C LEU A 47 -21.46 -19.05 -10.01
N LYS A 48 -21.07 -19.99 -10.88
CA LYS A 48 -20.18 -19.72 -12.02
C LYS A 48 -20.97 -19.18 -13.20
N LYS A 49 -20.28 -18.57 -14.17
CA LYS A 49 -20.93 -17.91 -15.33
C LYS A 49 -21.89 -18.81 -16.10
N ASN A 50 -21.58 -20.11 -16.23
CA ASN A 50 -22.39 -21.09 -16.95
C ASN A 50 -23.38 -21.85 -16.04
N SER A 51 -23.42 -21.57 -14.75
CA SER A 51 -24.42 -22.16 -13.85
C SER A 51 -25.81 -21.74 -14.30
N ILE A 52 -26.77 -22.66 -14.16
CA ILE A 52 -28.18 -22.40 -14.44
C ILE A 52 -28.82 -21.85 -13.16
N ALA A 53 -29.51 -20.74 -13.28
CA ALA A 53 -30.25 -20.13 -12.19
C ALA A 53 -31.48 -20.99 -11.83
N ASN A 54 -31.73 -21.15 -10.53
CA ASN A 54 -32.89 -21.84 -9.99
C ASN A 54 -33.33 -21.13 -8.69
N GLY A 55 -34.03 -20.02 -8.84
CA GLY A 55 -34.51 -19.18 -7.74
C GLY A 55 -33.80 -17.85 -7.61
N ASP A 56 -33.68 -17.37 -6.38
CA ASP A 56 -33.11 -16.08 -6.07
C ASP A 56 -31.62 -16.04 -6.32
N ILE A 57 -31.18 -15.00 -7.06
CA ILE A 57 -29.76 -14.71 -7.35
C ILE A 57 -29.36 -13.43 -6.64
N PHE A 58 -28.21 -13.48 -6.01
CA PHE A 58 -27.65 -12.34 -5.26
C PHE A 58 -26.26 -11.97 -5.76
N LEU A 59 -26.00 -10.68 -5.75
CA LEU A 59 -24.66 -10.08 -5.92
C LEU A 59 -24.08 -9.73 -4.55
N ILE A 60 -22.85 -10.17 -4.28
CA ILE A 60 -22.06 -9.65 -3.18
C ILE A 60 -21.32 -8.43 -3.70
N ASP A 61 -21.86 -7.24 -3.45
CA ASP A 61 -21.23 -5.98 -3.88
C ASP A 61 -20.54 -5.28 -2.72
N TYR A 62 -19.55 -4.45 -3.07
CA TYR A 62 -18.86 -3.61 -2.11
C TYR A 62 -19.64 -2.31 -1.90
N ARG A 63 -20.15 -2.12 -0.69
CA ARG A 63 -20.80 -0.89 -0.28
C ARG A 63 -19.72 0.10 0.16
N CYS A 64 -19.64 1.20 -0.56
CA CYS A 64 -18.75 2.30 -0.24
C CYS A 64 -19.26 3.08 0.97
N GLU A 65 -18.44 3.20 2.01
CA GLU A 65 -18.78 3.95 3.25
C GLU A 65 -17.67 4.96 3.56
N PRO A 66 -17.66 6.14 2.87
CA PRO A 66 -16.64 7.16 3.05
C PRO A 66 -16.70 7.75 4.46
N LYS A 67 -15.54 8.11 5.01
CA LYS A 67 -15.36 8.76 6.32
C LYS A 67 -15.03 10.24 6.20
N GLY A 68 -14.98 10.77 4.97
CA GLY A 68 -14.78 12.18 4.70
C GLY A 68 -13.33 12.62 4.54
N LEU A 69 -12.38 11.67 4.33
CA LEU A 69 -11.01 12.02 3.99
C LEU A 69 -10.97 12.74 2.64
N LYS A 70 -10.35 13.92 2.60
CA LYS A 70 -10.23 14.74 1.39
C LYS A 70 -8.84 14.60 0.77
N PRO A 71 -8.71 14.77 -0.57
CA PRO A 71 -7.41 14.90 -1.18
C PRO A 71 -6.69 16.16 -0.68
N ILE A 72 -5.38 16.05 -0.49
CA ILE A 72 -4.51 17.20 -0.13
C ILE A 72 -4.13 18.04 -1.34
N PHE A 73 -4.21 17.42 -2.52
CA PHE A 73 -4.04 18.04 -3.83
C PHE A 73 -5.00 17.40 -4.85
N GLU A 74 -5.49 18.18 -5.79
CA GLU A 74 -6.43 17.72 -6.81
C GLU A 74 -6.28 18.54 -8.09
N CYS A 75 -6.26 17.87 -9.25
CA CYS A 75 -6.41 18.47 -10.58
C CYS A 75 -7.46 17.71 -11.39
N LYS A 76 -7.60 18.00 -12.66
CA LYS A 76 -8.58 17.36 -13.55
C LYS A 76 -8.34 15.86 -13.70
N GLU A 77 -7.09 15.44 -13.79
CA GLU A 77 -6.67 14.08 -14.14
C GLU A 77 -6.49 13.18 -12.91
N PHE A 78 -5.98 13.74 -11.81
CA PHE A 78 -5.63 12.96 -10.61
C PHE A 78 -5.83 13.74 -9.32
N GLY A 79 -5.73 13.04 -8.21
CA GLY A 79 -5.65 13.61 -6.88
C GLY A 79 -4.58 12.91 -6.04
N VAL A 80 -4.17 13.55 -4.95
CA VAL A 80 -3.25 13.00 -3.96
C VAL A 80 -3.92 13.03 -2.59
N PHE A 81 -3.94 11.89 -1.93
CA PHE A 81 -4.43 11.78 -0.56
C PHE A 81 -3.26 11.62 0.40
N ASP A 82 -3.50 12.00 1.62
CA ASP A 82 -2.64 11.69 2.77
C ASP A 82 -3.28 10.53 3.54
N LYS A 83 -2.90 9.29 3.18
CA LYS A 83 -3.54 8.08 3.70
C LYS A 83 -3.18 7.88 5.18
N PRO A 84 -4.13 7.75 6.10
CA PRO A 84 -3.84 7.39 7.47
C PRO A 84 -3.19 6.00 7.60
N SER A 85 -2.42 5.79 8.67
CA SER A 85 -1.97 4.45 9.07
C SER A 85 -3.17 3.57 9.43
N GLY A 86 -3.05 2.27 9.22
CA GLY A 86 -4.13 1.31 9.50
C GLY A 86 -5.19 1.19 8.41
N VAL A 87 -5.23 2.11 7.44
CA VAL A 87 -6.20 2.12 6.33
C VAL A 87 -5.66 1.35 5.13
N LEU A 88 -6.44 0.41 4.62
CA LEU A 88 -6.13 -0.31 3.37
C LEU A 88 -6.18 0.64 2.18
N THR A 89 -5.29 0.44 1.21
CA THR A 89 -5.31 1.20 -0.05
C THR A 89 -6.54 0.84 -0.89
N HIS A 90 -6.88 -0.44 -0.98
CA HIS A 90 -8.13 -0.91 -1.59
C HIS A 90 -8.74 -2.06 -0.80
N PRO A 91 -10.06 -2.32 -1.03
CA PRO A 91 -10.72 -3.41 -0.35
C PRO A 91 -10.02 -4.71 -0.65
N ASN A 92 -9.59 -5.40 0.39
CA ASN A 92 -8.95 -6.71 0.30
C ASN A 92 -9.71 -7.71 1.15
N GLY A 93 -10.24 -8.74 0.50
CA GLY A 93 -10.99 -9.82 1.16
C GLY A 93 -12.37 -9.40 1.68
N ARG A 94 -13.11 -10.40 2.19
CA ARG A 94 -14.51 -10.27 2.65
C ARG A 94 -14.65 -9.47 3.97
N HIS A 95 -13.57 -9.30 4.71
CA HIS A 95 -13.56 -8.66 6.03
C HIS A 95 -13.10 -7.20 6.00
N CYS A 96 -12.88 -6.62 4.82
CA CYS A 96 -12.58 -5.21 4.69
C CYS A 96 -13.80 -4.38 5.08
N SER A 97 -13.69 -3.57 6.10
CA SER A 97 -14.76 -2.64 6.52
C SER A 97 -14.61 -1.25 5.92
N TYR A 98 -13.38 -0.85 5.60
CA TYR A 98 -13.05 0.45 5.04
C TYR A 98 -11.69 0.43 4.33
N SER A 99 -11.56 1.17 3.25
CA SER A 99 -10.33 1.39 2.50
C SER A 99 -10.30 2.79 1.91
N LEU A 100 -9.15 3.24 1.41
CA LEU A 100 -9.05 4.53 0.72
C LEU A 100 -9.96 4.60 -0.53
N CYS A 101 -10.28 3.45 -1.14
CA CYS A 101 -11.21 3.42 -2.26
C CYS A 101 -12.63 3.90 -1.90
N ASP A 102 -13.04 3.83 -0.64
CA ASP A 102 -14.33 4.36 -0.19
C ASP A 102 -14.40 5.88 -0.40
N GLU A 103 -13.32 6.59 -0.07
CA GLU A 103 -13.20 8.02 -0.31
C GLU A 103 -13.09 8.35 -1.80
N ILE A 104 -12.23 7.62 -2.52
CA ILE A 104 -11.97 7.81 -3.94
C ILE A 104 -13.26 7.66 -4.75
N TRP A 105 -14.00 6.58 -4.50
CA TRP A 105 -15.21 6.27 -5.26
C TRP A 105 -16.40 7.15 -4.89
N SER A 106 -16.44 7.68 -3.67
CA SER A 106 -17.46 8.66 -3.30
C SER A 106 -17.24 10.02 -3.93
N LEU A 107 -15.99 10.39 -4.25
CA LEU A 107 -15.63 11.66 -4.86
C LEU A 107 -15.65 11.62 -6.40
N TRP A 108 -15.18 10.51 -7.01
CA TRP A 108 -14.87 10.46 -8.45
C TRP A 108 -15.39 9.19 -9.15
N ASP A 109 -16.33 8.48 -8.59
CA ASP A 109 -16.92 7.21 -9.05
C ASP A 109 -15.95 6.00 -9.06
N LYS A 110 -16.49 4.79 -9.39
CA LYS A 110 -15.73 3.53 -9.45
C LYS A 110 -14.69 3.45 -10.59
N LYS A 111 -14.60 4.45 -11.48
CA LYS A 111 -13.57 4.53 -12.53
C LYS A 111 -12.26 5.10 -12.01
N ALA A 112 -12.31 5.82 -10.90
CA ALA A 112 -11.13 6.30 -10.22
C ALA A 112 -10.39 5.15 -9.53
N CYS A 113 -9.05 5.16 -9.58
CA CYS A 113 -8.26 4.12 -8.94
C CYS A 113 -6.89 4.63 -8.50
N VAL A 114 -6.29 3.96 -7.52
CA VAL A 114 -4.94 4.27 -7.06
C VAL A 114 -3.90 3.97 -8.13
N ALA A 115 -2.95 4.86 -8.32
CA ALA A 115 -1.86 4.69 -9.28
C ALA A 115 -0.75 3.76 -8.72
N HIS A 116 -0.58 3.75 -7.40
CA HIS A 116 0.31 2.85 -6.67
C HIS A 116 -0.33 2.46 -5.33
N ARG A 117 0.34 1.63 -4.56
CA ARG A 117 -0.19 1.19 -3.26
C ARG A 117 0.79 1.47 -2.14
N LEU A 118 0.24 1.74 -0.97
CA LEU A 118 0.92 1.72 0.31
C LEU A 118 0.42 0.52 1.13
N ASP A 119 1.27 -0.01 1.99
CA ASP A 119 0.85 -1.02 2.96
C ASP A 119 -0.24 -0.45 3.88
N ARG A 120 -1.05 -1.31 4.49
CA ARG A 120 -2.10 -0.91 5.44
C ARG A 120 -1.56 0.04 6.50
N GLU A 121 -0.44 -0.31 7.12
CA GLU A 121 0.17 0.42 8.22
C GLU A 121 0.98 1.66 7.78
N THR A 122 1.42 1.73 6.52
CA THR A 122 2.16 2.87 5.98
C THR A 122 1.21 4.04 5.77
N SER A 123 1.52 5.19 6.38
CA SER A 123 0.77 6.45 6.18
C SER A 123 1.40 7.31 5.07
N GLY A 124 0.71 8.40 4.69
CA GLY A 124 1.25 9.44 3.82
C GLY A 124 0.74 9.46 2.40
N VAL A 125 1.45 10.19 1.55
CA VAL A 125 0.96 10.56 0.22
C VAL A 125 0.79 9.37 -0.72
N ILE A 126 -0.36 9.34 -1.39
CA ILE A 126 -0.74 8.34 -2.38
C ILE A 126 -1.42 9.00 -3.57
N LEU A 127 -0.96 8.66 -4.79
CA LEU A 127 -1.46 9.20 -6.04
C LEU A 127 -2.64 8.38 -6.56
N VAL A 128 -3.69 9.07 -6.97
CA VAL A 128 -4.97 8.48 -7.40
C VAL A 128 -5.36 9.09 -8.74
N SER A 129 -5.66 8.26 -9.73
CA SER A 129 -6.22 8.70 -11.00
C SER A 129 -7.74 8.86 -10.92
N LYS A 130 -8.29 9.84 -11.62
CA LYS A 130 -9.75 10.05 -11.75
C LYS A 130 -10.37 9.27 -12.91
N SER A 131 -9.55 8.69 -13.80
CA SER A 131 -10.02 7.94 -14.95
C SER A 131 -9.14 6.72 -15.25
N GLN A 132 -9.67 5.76 -16.00
CA GLN A 132 -8.89 4.58 -16.42
C GLN A 132 -7.73 4.98 -17.36
N LYS A 133 -7.90 5.98 -18.22
CA LYS A 133 -6.85 6.50 -19.11
C LYS A 133 -5.67 7.00 -18.27
N THR A 134 -5.91 7.93 -17.37
CA THR A 134 -4.90 8.48 -16.46
C THR A 134 -4.27 7.40 -15.59
N ALA A 135 -5.05 6.38 -15.17
CA ALA A 135 -4.52 5.26 -14.40
C ALA A 135 -3.44 4.48 -15.16
N ILE A 136 -3.64 4.23 -16.44
CA ILE A 136 -2.67 3.55 -17.30
C ILE A 136 -1.40 4.39 -17.44
N GLU A 137 -1.55 5.70 -17.69
CA GLU A 137 -0.43 6.64 -17.82
C GLU A 137 0.41 6.70 -16.53
N LEU A 138 -0.22 6.95 -15.39
CA LEU A 138 0.45 7.03 -14.10
C LEU A 138 1.13 5.71 -13.70
N LYS A 139 0.48 4.55 -13.94
CA LYS A 139 1.10 3.24 -13.69
C LYS A 139 2.35 3.04 -14.53
N LYS A 140 2.31 3.41 -15.83
CA LYS A 140 3.48 3.36 -16.70
C LYS A 140 4.61 4.26 -16.19
N MET A 141 4.28 5.45 -15.68
CA MET A 141 5.28 6.35 -15.08
C MET A 141 5.93 5.70 -13.83
N PHE A 142 5.15 4.98 -12.98
CA PHE A 142 5.73 4.21 -11.87
C PHE A 142 6.63 3.06 -12.35
N GLU A 143 6.20 2.32 -13.37
CA GLU A 143 6.99 1.23 -13.98
C GLU A 143 8.28 1.75 -14.58
N ASN A 144 8.23 2.89 -15.27
CA ASN A 144 9.37 3.59 -15.85
C ASN A 144 10.20 4.37 -14.82
N ARG A 145 9.82 4.38 -13.54
CA ARG A 145 10.50 5.13 -12.46
C ARG A 145 10.58 6.63 -12.71
N GLU A 146 9.54 7.20 -13.32
CA GLU A 146 9.41 8.62 -13.61
C GLU A 146 8.82 9.41 -12.43
N ILE A 147 8.35 8.70 -11.40
CA ILE A 147 7.80 9.28 -10.19
C ILE A 147 8.77 9.05 -9.04
N PHE A 148 9.33 10.14 -8.53
CA PHE A 148 10.12 10.13 -7.32
C PHE A 148 9.23 9.97 -6.08
N LYS A 149 9.70 9.19 -5.13
CA LYS A 149 9.03 8.94 -3.85
C LYS A 149 10.04 9.06 -2.71
N SER A 150 9.75 9.88 -1.74
CA SER A 150 10.50 9.94 -0.50
C SER A 150 9.61 9.50 0.66
N TYR A 151 10.21 8.78 1.59
CA TYR A 151 9.58 8.29 2.81
C TYR A 151 10.37 8.77 4.01
N LEU A 152 9.68 9.05 5.11
CA LEU A 152 10.27 9.21 6.43
C LEU A 152 10.07 7.94 7.24
N ALA A 153 11.08 7.54 8.00
CA ALA A 153 10.97 6.42 8.92
C ALA A 153 11.68 6.72 10.24
N ILE A 154 11.14 6.23 11.34
CA ILE A 154 11.81 6.22 12.63
C ILE A 154 12.29 4.78 12.88
N VAL A 155 13.61 4.64 13.04
CA VAL A 155 14.28 3.34 13.19
C VAL A 155 15.01 3.26 14.52
N SER A 156 15.24 2.04 14.99
CA SER A 156 16.00 1.77 16.21
C SER A 156 17.51 2.02 16.01
N GLY A 157 18.15 2.60 17.00
CA GLY A 157 19.59 2.83 17.06
C GLY A 157 20.08 4.01 16.24
N LYS A 158 21.33 4.40 16.51
CA LYS A 158 22.06 5.44 15.79
C LYS A 158 22.60 4.90 14.46
N ILE A 159 22.29 5.57 13.36
CA ILE A 159 22.86 5.25 12.04
C ILE A 159 24.34 5.66 12.03
N ASP A 160 25.22 4.69 11.81
CA ASP A 160 26.65 4.91 11.57
C ASP A 160 26.91 4.81 10.06
N ALA A 161 27.06 5.97 9.40
CA ALA A 161 27.22 6.05 7.96
C ALA A 161 28.44 5.26 7.42
N ASN A 162 29.48 5.04 8.27
CA ASN A 162 30.68 4.31 7.85
C ASN A 162 30.45 2.80 7.64
N LYS A 163 29.30 2.28 8.11
CA LYS A 163 28.91 0.86 7.94
C LYS A 163 28.14 0.59 6.66
N PHE A 164 27.93 1.60 5.84
CA PHE A 164 27.12 1.50 4.62
C PHE A 164 27.88 2.01 3.41
N ASP A 165 27.56 1.42 2.25
CA ASP A 165 28.05 1.94 0.98
C ASP A 165 27.39 3.29 0.69
N LYS A 166 28.19 4.25 0.22
CA LYS A 166 27.68 5.50 -0.28
C LYS A 166 27.09 5.30 -1.67
N PHE A 167 25.95 5.93 -1.89
CA PHE A 167 25.33 5.94 -3.20
C PHE A 167 26.20 6.69 -4.21
N ARG A 168 26.42 6.08 -5.38
CA ARG A 168 27.08 6.69 -6.54
C ARG A 168 26.20 6.49 -7.76
N ALA A 169 25.75 7.58 -8.38
CA ALA A 169 24.79 7.56 -9.47
C ALA A 169 25.26 6.67 -10.65
N GLU A 170 26.56 6.65 -10.93
CA GLU A 170 27.18 5.82 -11.96
C GLU A 170 26.91 4.31 -11.81
N ASN A 171 26.73 3.84 -10.57
CA ASN A 171 26.44 2.41 -10.30
C ASN A 171 24.95 2.06 -10.45
N TYR A 172 24.10 3.08 -10.63
CA TYR A 172 22.64 2.94 -10.61
C TYR A 172 21.96 3.67 -11.77
N THR A 173 22.61 3.78 -12.92
CA THR A 173 22.16 4.52 -14.11
C THR A 173 20.76 4.10 -14.56
N ASP A 174 20.43 2.80 -14.45
CA ASP A 174 19.09 2.27 -14.76
C ASP A 174 17.98 2.86 -13.88
N PHE A 175 18.35 3.46 -12.73
CA PHE A 175 17.39 3.96 -11.75
C PHE A 175 17.38 5.48 -11.64
N VAL A 176 18.50 6.15 -11.90
CA VAL A 176 18.74 7.53 -11.47
C VAL A 176 18.75 8.54 -12.61
N GLY A 177 18.92 8.11 -13.86
CA GLY A 177 19.00 9.02 -15.02
C GLY A 177 17.82 9.98 -15.20
N LYS A 178 16.79 9.88 -14.34
CA LYS A 178 15.59 10.74 -14.34
C LYS A 178 15.44 11.60 -13.09
N PHE A 179 16.38 11.50 -12.11
CA PHE A 179 16.28 12.20 -10.81
C PHE A 179 17.55 12.99 -10.48
N GLY A 180 17.84 14.01 -11.27
CA GLY A 180 19.06 14.82 -11.14
C GLY A 180 19.33 15.45 -9.75
N PHE A 181 18.34 15.41 -8.84
CA PHE A 181 18.48 15.92 -7.48
C PHE A 181 19.08 14.91 -6.48
N LEU A 182 19.26 13.62 -6.85
CA LEU A 182 19.95 12.65 -5.99
C LEU A 182 21.47 12.81 -5.99
N ASP A 183 22.03 13.46 -7.01
CA ASP A 183 23.48 13.55 -7.21
C ASP A 183 24.20 14.47 -6.19
N SER A 184 23.46 15.31 -5.48
CA SER A 184 24.03 16.32 -4.56
C SER A 184 23.97 15.94 -3.08
N LEU A 185 23.46 14.74 -2.71
CA LEU A 185 23.21 14.35 -1.32
C LEU A 185 23.98 13.10 -0.92
N ASP A 186 24.45 13.07 0.34
CA ASP A 186 25.13 11.92 0.94
C ASP A 186 24.16 10.77 1.25
N TRP A 187 23.69 10.09 0.21
CA TRP A 187 22.85 8.92 0.35
C TRP A 187 23.66 7.66 0.64
N LEU A 188 23.15 6.87 1.57
CA LEU A 188 23.59 5.51 1.83
C LEU A 188 22.70 4.54 1.05
N VAL A 189 23.19 3.35 0.71
CA VAL A 189 22.47 2.41 -0.13
C VAL A 189 22.36 1.03 0.50
N ILE A 190 21.19 0.43 0.34
CA ILE A 190 20.94 -1.01 0.60
C ILE A 190 20.47 -1.61 -0.74
N ASP A 191 21.31 -2.45 -1.34
CA ASP A 191 21.00 -3.20 -2.58
C ASP A 191 20.97 -4.69 -2.22
N LYS A 192 19.79 -5.18 -1.89
CA LYS A 192 19.58 -6.58 -1.47
C LYS A 192 18.32 -7.13 -2.11
N ALA A 193 18.49 -8.17 -2.92
CA ALA A 193 17.37 -8.87 -3.53
C ALA A 193 16.46 -9.50 -2.48
N MET A 194 15.17 -9.56 -2.78
CA MET A 194 14.14 -10.03 -1.84
C MET A 194 13.06 -10.83 -2.53
N ASP A 195 12.48 -11.77 -1.80
CA ASP A 195 11.37 -12.60 -2.24
C ASP A 195 10.40 -12.89 -1.10
N ILE A 196 9.23 -13.44 -1.44
CA ILE A 196 8.27 -13.90 -0.45
C ILE A 196 8.82 -15.14 0.25
N THR A 197 8.51 -15.34 1.52
CA THR A 197 8.82 -16.59 2.20
C THR A 197 7.96 -17.72 1.61
N ASN A 198 8.60 -18.82 1.20
CA ASN A 198 7.91 -20.01 0.70
C ASN A 198 7.57 -21.00 1.83
N ASP A 199 7.82 -20.64 3.05
CA ASP A 199 7.54 -21.48 4.21
C ASP A 199 6.04 -21.40 4.52
N TYR A 200 5.32 -22.52 4.38
CA TYR A 200 3.88 -22.60 4.64
C TYR A 200 3.53 -22.29 6.11
N ASP A 201 4.51 -22.43 7.01
CA ASP A 201 4.37 -22.10 8.43
C ASP A 201 4.66 -20.64 8.77
N ASP A 202 5.13 -19.82 7.81
CA ASP A 202 5.42 -18.41 8.04
C ASP A 202 4.22 -17.51 7.68
N ILE A 203 4.31 -16.26 8.12
CA ILE A 203 3.33 -15.21 7.80
C ILE A 203 3.29 -14.99 6.27
N LYS A 204 2.19 -15.31 5.61
CA LYS A 204 2.01 -15.29 4.14
C LYS A 204 2.46 -14.02 3.43
N THR A 205 2.51 -12.90 4.14
CA THR A 205 2.91 -11.59 3.59
C THR A 205 4.35 -11.21 3.91
N ARG A 206 5.06 -12.05 4.67
CA ARG A 206 6.44 -11.79 5.07
C ARG A 206 7.39 -11.95 3.89
N MET A 207 8.28 -10.97 3.73
CA MET A 207 9.35 -11.00 2.73
C MET A 207 10.67 -11.36 3.42
N ARG A 208 11.61 -11.93 2.66
CA ARG A 208 12.97 -12.25 3.10
C ARG A 208 14.01 -11.75 2.11
N ILE A 209 15.22 -11.48 2.59
CA ILE A 209 16.38 -11.25 1.72
C ILE A 209 16.75 -12.60 1.11
N CYS A 210 16.89 -12.63 -0.22
CA CYS A 210 17.18 -13.84 -0.98
C CYS A 210 17.91 -13.46 -2.27
N GLU A 211 19.10 -14.02 -2.50
CA GLU A 211 19.92 -13.71 -3.69
C GLU A 211 19.20 -14.06 -5.00
N SER A 212 18.42 -15.13 -5.02
CA SER A 212 17.59 -15.51 -6.18
C SER A 212 16.30 -14.68 -6.30
N GLY A 213 16.05 -13.75 -5.38
CA GLY A 213 14.88 -12.90 -5.37
C GLY A 213 14.96 -11.75 -6.37
N LYS A 214 13.94 -10.91 -6.36
CA LYS A 214 13.88 -9.71 -7.20
C LYS A 214 14.77 -8.62 -6.61
N ARG A 215 15.65 -8.02 -7.44
CA ARG A 215 16.49 -6.91 -7.02
C ARG A 215 15.65 -5.80 -6.37
N ALA A 216 16.12 -5.30 -5.24
CA ALA A 216 15.53 -4.21 -4.50
C ALA A 216 16.62 -3.26 -4.02
N VAL A 217 16.44 -1.95 -4.28
CA VAL A 217 17.41 -0.89 -3.96
C VAL A 217 16.71 0.21 -3.20
N THR A 218 17.22 0.52 -2.00
CA THR A 218 16.71 1.60 -1.14
C THR A 218 17.88 2.53 -0.81
N LEU A 219 17.71 3.80 -1.14
CA LEU A 219 18.59 4.84 -0.63
C LEU A 219 18.03 5.34 0.70
N PHE A 220 18.92 5.75 1.61
CA PHE A 220 18.51 6.37 2.85
C PHE A 220 19.56 7.34 3.37
N ARG A 221 19.14 8.28 4.20
CA ARG A 221 20.04 9.21 4.92
C ARG A 221 19.50 9.52 6.29
N LEU A 222 20.40 9.80 7.22
CA LEU A 222 20.05 10.26 8.55
C LEU A 222 19.59 11.73 8.49
N ILE A 223 18.42 12.03 9.05
CA ILE A 223 17.94 13.39 9.26
C ILE A 223 18.29 13.85 10.68
N ASN A 224 17.95 13.05 11.68
CA ASN A 224 18.18 13.38 13.08
C ASN A 224 18.30 12.10 13.91
N TYR A 225 19.00 12.20 15.04
CA TYR A 225 19.13 11.14 16.04
C TYR A 225 18.72 11.64 17.42
N GLU A 226 17.82 10.92 18.06
CA GLU A 226 17.39 11.19 19.44
C GLU A 226 18.05 10.21 20.40
N ALA A 227 19.00 10.72 21.17
CA ALA A 227 19.82 9.88 22.05
C ALA A 227 19.01 9.28 23.23
N LYS A 228 17.97 10.00 23.71
CA LYS A 228 17.17 9.55 24.86
C LYS A 228 16.36 8.28 24.55
N SER A 229 15.86 8.16 23.36
CA SER A 229 15.10 7.01 22.88
C SER A 229 15.92 6.03 22.05
N ASP A 230 17.20 6.34 21.80
CA ASP A 230 18.06 5.60 20.87
C ASP A 230 17.37 5.34 19.52
N THR A 231 16.86 6.40 18.90
CA THR A 231 16.12 6.31 17.64
C THR A 231 16.64 7.32 16.61
N SER A 232 16.63 6.91 15.35
CA SER A 232 16.99 7.78 14.22
C SER A 232 15.77 8.08 13.35
N LEU A 233 15.60 9.34 12.99
CA LEU A 233 14.72 9.76 11.90
C LEU A 233 15.54 9.72 10.61
N ILE A 234 15.08 8.97 9.64
CA ILE A 234 15.73 8.80 8.34
C ILE A 234 14.78 9.16 7.20
N GLU A 235 15.34 9.65 6.11
CA GLU A 235 14.66 9.73 4.83
C GLU A 235 15.06 8.52 3.97
N CYS A 236 14.08 7.90 3.30
CA CYS A 236 14.31 6.76 2.42
C CYS A 236 13.76 7.06 1.01
N VAL A 237 14.52 6.68 -0.02
CA VAL A 237 14.12 6.75 -1.42
C VAL A 237 14.23 5.35 -2.02
N PRO A 238 13.10 4.63 -2.21
CA PRO A 238 13.12 3.33 -2.85
C PRO A 238 13.23 3.48 -4.37
N LEU A 239 14.38 3.08 -4.95
CA LEU A 239 14.58 3.05 -6.40
C LEU A 239 13.78 1.94 -7.08
N THR A 240 13.40 0.92 -6.34
CA THR A 240 12.48 -0.15 -6.73
C THR A 240 11.22 -0.10 -5.86
N GLY A 241 10.18 -0.86 -6.20
CA GLY A 241 8.90 -0.85 -5.47
C GLY A 241 8.45 -2.25 -5.05
N ARG A 242 9.29 -2.99 -4.28
CA ARG A 242 8.91 -4.32 -3.78
C ARG A 242 8.06 -4.22 -2.53
N GLN A 243 7.21 -5.23 -2.31
CA GLN A 243 6.40 -5.33 -1.10
C GLN A 243 7.30 -5.30 0.14
N HIS A 244 6.96 -4.50 1.15
CA HIS A 244 7.70 -4.32 2.40
C HIS A 244 9.18 -3.89 2.25
N GLN A 245 9.59 -3.37 1.09
CA GLN A 245 11.00 -3.16 0.76
C GLN A 245 11.77 -2.37 1.83
N ILE A 246 11.34 -1.14 2.14
CA ILE A 246 12.02 -0.28 3.13
C ILE A 246 12.04 -0.98 4.50
N ARG A 247 10.95 -1.60 4.90
CA ARG A 247 10.80 -2.29 6.17
C ARG A 247 11.79 -3.44 6.32
N LEU A 248 11.86 -4.32 5.31
CA LEU A 248 12.78 -5.45 5.31
C LEU A 248 14.23 -5.00 5.22
N HIS A 249 14.57 -4.01 4.37
CA HIS A 249 15.92 -3.48 4.24
C HIS A 249 16.42 -2.89 5.55
N MET A 250 15.63 -2.07 6.23
CA MET A 250 16.02 -1.50 7.53
C MET A 250 16.14 -2.57 8.62
N PHE A 251 15.27 -3.58 8.62
CA PHE A 251 15.40 -4.74 9.52
C PHE A 251 16.68 -5.55 9.24
N TYR A 252 17.01 -5.79 7.98
CA TYR A 252 18.21 -6.52 7.56
C TYR A 252 19.49 -5.86 8.05
N VAL A 253 19.58 -4.54 7.99
CA VAL A 253 20.73 -3.77 8.46
C VAL A 253 20.69 -3.46 9.98
N LYS A 254 19.79 -4.12 10.74
CA LYS A 254 19.65 -4.02 12.20
C LYS A 254 19.12 -2.67 12.72
N HIS A 255 18.50 -1.89 11.87
CA HIS A 255 17.81 -0.65 12.21
C HIS A 255 16.30 -0.80 11.93
N LYS A 256 15.62 -1.71 12.67
CA LYS A 256 14.18 -1.97 12.44
C LYS A 256 13.35 -0.70 12.58
N ILE A 257 12.34 -0.56 11.73
CA ILE A 257 11.38 0.53 11.85
C ILE A 257 10.52 0.31 13.11
N LEU A 258 10.33 1.33 13.93
CA LEU A 258 9.51 1.23 15.12
C LEU A 258 8.05 0.96 14.75
N GLY A 259 7.39 0.16 15.60
CA GLY A 259 5.99 -0.20 15.40
C GLY A 259 5.73 -1.16 14.22
N ASP A 260 6.78 -1.74 13.61
CA ASP A 260 6.58 -2.70 12.52
C ASP A 260 5.84 -3.94 13.04
N PRO A 261 4.68 -4.32 12.40
CA PRO A 261 3.88 -5.43 12.87
C PRO A 261 4.44 -6.81 12.52
N ILE A 262 5.54 -6.88 11.72
CA ILE A 262 6.07 -8.15 11.19
C ILE A 262 7.57 -8.30 11.50
N TYR A 263 8.37 -7.28 11.17
CA TYR A 263 9.83 -7.39 11.25
C TYR A 263 10.35 -7.06 12.65
N GLY A 264 11.03 -8.04 13.27
CA GLY A 264 11.61 -7.91 14.60
C GLY A 264 10.68 -8.30 15.75
N LEU A 265 9.61 -9.04 15.46
CA LEU A 265 8.69 -9.62 16.43
C LEU A 265 8.65 -11.15 16.30
N GLU A 266 8.26 -11.82 17.38
CA GLU A 266 7.97 -13.24 17.38
C GLU A 266 6.63 -13.53 16.69
N ARG A 267 6.47 -14.75 16.16
CA ARG A 267 5.28 -15.15 15.39
C ARG A 267 3.98 -14.92 16.13
N GLY A 268 3.90 -15.29 17.40
CA GLY A 268 2.68 -15.10 18.19
C GLY A 268 2.28 -13.63 18.36
N ASP A 269 3.27 -12.73 18.52
CA ASP A 269 3.02 -11.28 18.60
C ASP A 269 2.55 -10.74 17.24
N ILE A 270 3.15 -11.20 16.13
CA ILE A 270 2.74 -10.83 14.77
C ILE A 270 1.28 -11.20 14.52
N GLU A 271 0.89 -12.45 14.80
CA GLU A 271 -0.47 -12.94 14.62
C GLU A 271 -1.47 -12.11 15.44
N ARG A 272 -1.16 -11.80 16.71
CA ARG A 272 -2.01 -10.98 17.57
C ARG A 272 -2.18 -9.55 17.07
N ILE A 273 -1.11 -8.93 16.52
CA ILE A 273 -1.21 -7.59 15.91
C ILE A 273 -2.07 -7.63 14.64
N LEU A 274 -1.82 -8.60 13.75
CA LEU A 274 -2.52 -8.71 12.48
C LEU A 274 -4.02 -9.01 12.66
N ASP A 275 -4.37 -9.78 13.69
CA ASP A 275 -5.75 -10.10 14.09
C ASP A 275 -6.42 -8.95 14.88
N GLY A 276 -5.69 -7.87 15.23
CA GLY A 276 -6.22 -6.79 16.07
C GLY A 276 -6.48 -7.18 17.53
N LYS A 277 -5.80 -8.23 18.02
CA LYS A 277 -5.96 -8.76 19.39
C LYS A 277 -4.93 -8.21 20.39
N MET A 278 -3.99 -7.38 19.94
CA MET A 278 -2.98 -6.75 20.78
C MET A 278 -3.39 -5.31 21.09
N SER A 279 -3.30 -4.88 22.34
CA SER A 279 -3.56 -3.49 22.72
C SER A 279 -2.45 -2.56 22.21
N GLU A 280 -2.75 -1.27 22.06
CA GLU A 280 -1.76 -0.26 21.63
C GLU A 280 -0.57 -0.15 22.60
N ASN A 281 -0.81 -0.23 23.91
CA ASN A 281 0.24 -0.19 24.92
C ASN A 281 1.17 -1.41 24.80
N GLU A 282 0.60 -2.60 24.65
CA GLU A 282 1.37 -3.83 24.47
C GLU A 282 2.16 -3.81 23.17
N ARG A 283 1.55 -3.33 22.07
CA ARG A 283 2.23 -3.14 20.79
C ARG A 283 3.41 -2.17 20.93
N THR A 284 3.22 -1.05 21.62
CA THR A 284 4.28 -0.08 21.88
C THR A 284 5.45 -0.70 22.65
N GLN A 285 5.17 -1.49 23.68
CA GLN A 285 6.22 -2.20 24.45
C GLN A 285 6.99 -3.21 23.58
N LYS A 286 6.31 -3.95 22.70
CA LYS A 286 6.90 -5.00 21.86
C LYS A 286 7.63 -4.47 20.63
N SER A 287 7.07 -3.50 19.95
CA SER A 287 7.57 -3.00 18.65
C SER A 287 8.21 -1.62 18.70
N GLY A 288 8.09 -0.90 19.81
CA GLY A 288 8.64 0.45 20.01
C GLY A 288 7.71 1.59 19.64
N ALA A 289 6.54 1.32 19.05
CA ALA A 289 5.51 2.31 18.77
C ALA A 289 4.13 1.66 18.58
N ASN A 290 3.05 2.44 18.76
CA ASN A 290 1.66 1.96 18.60
C ASN A 290 1.26 1.71 17.15
N ARG A 291 2.03 2.20 16.16
CA ARG A 291 1.83 2.00 14.73
C ARG A 291 3.16 1.90 14.00
N LEU A 292 3.14 1.44 12.76
CA LEU A 292 4.34 1.46 11.89
C LEU A 292 4.80 2.90 11.66
N MET A 293 6.04 3.21 12.07
CA MET A 293 6.66 4.52 11.91
C MET A 293 7.33 4.64 10.53
N LEU A 294 6.53 4.43 9.49
CA LEU A 294 6.89 4.61 8.07
C LEU A 294 5.84 5.48 7.40
N HIS A 295 6.29 6.54 6.74
CA HIS A 295 5.43 7.56 6.16
C HIS A 295 5.87 7.93 4.74
N SER A 296 4.98 7.84 3.77
CA SER A 296 5.18 8.32 2.40
C SER A 296 5.12 9.84 2.42
N ASN A 297 6.29 10.49 2.38
CA ASN A 297 6.41 11.93 2.66
C ASN A 297 6.19 12.81 1.43
N ARG A 298 6.73 12.42 0.26
CA ARG A 298 6.77 13.29 -0.91
C ARG A 298 6.69 12.49 -2.21
N LEU A 299 5.95 13.05 -3.18
CA LEU A 299 5.91 12.61 -4.58
C LEU A 299 6.36 13.76 -5.47
N LYS A 300 7.31 13.51 -6.41
CA LYS A 300 7.72 14.49 -7.42
C LYS A 300 7.72 13.83 -8.79
N PHE A 301 7.09 14.47 -9.78
CA PHE A 301 6.98 13.95 -11.15
C PHE A 301 6.58 15.05 -12.13
N ASN A 302 6.84 14.81 -13.42
CA ASN A 302 6.29 15.64 -14.49
C ASN A 302 5.14 14.90 -15.16
N TYR A 303 4.00 15.56 -15.29
CA TYR A 303 2.85 15.03 -15.99
C TYR A 303 2.37 16.02 -17.04
N ASN A 304 2.39 15.63 -18.31
CA ASN A 304 2.03 16.46 -19.45
C ASN A 304 2.76 17.83 -19.48
N GLY A 305 4.07 17.85 -19.17
CA GLY A 305 4.90 19.05 -19.17
C GLY A 305 4.81 19.90 -17.91
N THR A 306 3.95 19.55 -16.95
CA THR A 306 3.85 20.23 -15.65
C THR A 306 4.56 19.43 -14.57
N GLU A 307 5.44 20.08 -13.83
CA GLU A 307 6.10 19.50 -12.67
C GLU A 307 5.21 19.59 -11.43
N PHE A 308 5.02 18.46 -10.76
CA PHE A 308 4.31 18.35 -9.50
C PHE A 308 5.27 17.93 -8.40
N ASP A 309 5.20 18.63 -7.27
CA ASP A 309 6.00 18.38 -6.08
C ASP A 309 5.07 18.46 -4.87
N ILE A 310 4.62 17.30 -4.39
CA ILE A 310 3.53 17.19 -3.42
C ILE A 310 4.04 16.47 -2.19
N SER A 311 4.03 17.16 -1.05
CA SER A 311 4.42 16.63 0.25
C SER A 311 3.21 16.38 1.14
N SER A 312 3.35 15.41 2.05
CA SER A 312 2.36 15.15 3.10
C SER A 312 2.14 16.40 3.96
N LYS A 313 0.89 16.58 4.39
CA LYS A 313 0.52 17.60 5.37
C LYS A 313 0.49 17.05 6.80
N MET A 314 0.67 15.75 6.97
CA MET A 314 0.76 15.11 8.29
C MET A 314 2.09 15.42 8.94
N LYS A 315 2.07 15.78 10.22
CA LYS A 315 3.29 15.88 11.02
C LYS A 315 3.88 14.49 11.26
N PHE A 316 5.16 14.33 11.00
CA PHE A 316 5.90 13.09 11.26
C PHE A 316 7.25 13.43 11.87
N GLY A 317 7.56 12.91 13.06
CA GLY A 317 8.78 13.27 13.80
C GLY A 317 9.20 12.23 14.83
N LEU A 318 10.31 12.50 15.50
CA LEU A 318 10.98 11.59 16.46
C LEU A 318 10.18 11.31 17.72
N SER A 319 9.15 12.09 18.06
CA SER A 319 8.27 11.75 19.16
C SER A 319 7.18 10.82 18.67
N PRO A 320 7.22 9.52 18.99
CA PRO A 320 6.12 8.60 18.66
C PRO A 320 4.80 8.98 19.34
N PHE A 321 4.87 9.82 20.36
CA PHE A 321 3.74 10.28 21.17
C PHE A 321 3.22 11.68 20.77
N ALA A 322 3.89 12.41 19.86
CA ALA A 322 3.51 13.76 19.46
C ALA A 322 2.39 13.84 18.41
N GLN A 323 1.66 12.76 18.18
CA GLN A 323 0.60 12.68 17.16
C GLN A 323 -0.80 12.44 17.78
N MET A 324 -1.02 12.88 19.01
CA MET A 324 -2.33 12.86 19.67
C MET A 324 -2.87 14.30 19.83
N ASP A 325 -2.91 15.05 18.70
CA ASP A 325 -3.72 16.27 18.59
C ASP A 325 -4.42 16.32 17.23
#